data_6b24b9f94ce2ba3baa847a97ae64a63b
#
_entry.id   6b24b9f94ce2ba3baa847a97ae64a63b
#
_cell.length_a   1.000
_cell.length_b   1.000
_cell.length_c   1.000
_cell.angle_alpha   90.00
_cell.angle_beta   90.00
_cell.angle_gamma   90.00
#
_symmetry.space_group_name_H-M   'P 1'
#
loop_
_entity.id
_entity.type
_entity.pdbx_description
1 polymer ?
#
loop_
_entity_poly.entity_id
_entity_poly.type
_entity_poly.pdbx_seq_one_letter_code
_entity_poly.pdbx_strand_id
1 'polypeptide(L)'
;MVSEIVLDNLLPEVFAGPDAAPRPSGVWRQRLTIRRGDDLLVQAESGTGKSSLCSYIYGARTDYRGRILFDGDDIRTFGTARWCDLRCCSLAWLPQEMRLFAELSVMENILIKNRLTDRLTATEIHAMLERLEIDDK
;
A
#
# COMPACT_ATOMS: atom_id res chain seq x y z
N MET A 1 -3.62 8.81 -12.40
CA MET A 1 -2.45 8.19 -11.73
C MET A 1 -2.01 9.15 -10.64
N VAL A 2 -1.77 8.70 -9.41
CA VAL A 2 -1.39 9.56 -8.28
C VAL A 2 0.02 10.12 -8.49
N SER A 3 0.19 11.42 -8.29
CA SER A 3 1.46 12.15 -8.45
C SER A 3 2.09 12.51 -7.09
N GLU A 4 1.25 12.73 -6.09
CA GLU A 4 1.69 13.14 -4.75
C GLU A 4 0.81 12.50 -3.67
N ILE A 5 1.44 12.05 -2.58
CA ILE A 5 0.77 11.62 -1.36
C ILE A 5 1.25 12.51 -0.22
N VAL A 6 0.33 13.13 0.50
CA VAL A 6 0.66 13.91 1.68
C VAL A 6 0.08 13.24 2.92
N LEU A 7 0.94 12.95 3.88
CA LEU A 7 0.57 12.54 5.23
C LEU A 7 0.57 13.81 6.10
N ASP A 8 -0.59 14.21 6.62
CA ASP A 8 -0.73 15.45 7.38
C ASP A 8 -1.17 15.13 8.81
N ASN A 9 -0.25 15.28 9.75
CA ASN A 9 -0.45 14.96 11.17
C ASN A 9 -0.99 13.55 11.43
N LEU A 10 -0.58 12.59 10.60
CA LEU A 10 -1.04 11.22 10.69
C LEU A 10 -0.59 10.56 12.00
N LEU A 11 -1.50 9.88 12.69
CA LEU A 11 -1.22 9.13 13.92
C LEU A 11 -2.19 7.95 14.05
N PRO A 12 -1.72 6.70 14.19
CA PRO A 12 -2.58 5.57 14.55
C PRO A 12 -3.37 5.85 15.83
N GLU A 13 -4.64 5.49 15.88
CA GLU A 13 -5.49 5.72 17.08
C GLU A 13 -4.93 5.03 18.32
N VAL A 14 -4.30 3.86 18.16
CA VAL A 14 -3.65 3.13 19.24
C VAL A 14 -2.52 3.94 19.92
N PHE A 15 -1.93 4.93 19.23
CA PHE A 15 -0.89 5.82 19.77
C PHE A 15 -1.43 7.19 20.21
N ALA A 16 -2.74 7.38 20.18
CA ALA A 16 -3.40 8.63 20.52
C ALA A 16 -3.99 8.66 21.93
N GLY A 17 -3.78 7.63 22.74
CA GLY A 17 -4.26 7.53 24.11
C GLY A 17 -3.62 8.55 25.06
N PRO A 18 -4.26 8.86 26.20
CA PRO A 18 -3.73 9.82 27.19
C PRO A 18 -2.38 9.37 27.77
N ASP A 19 -2.11 8.07 27.83
CA ASP A 19 -0.88 7.47 28.36
C ASP A 19 0.18 7.23 27.27
N ALA A 20 -0.11 7.59 26.02
CA ALA A 20 0.82 7.41 24.92
C ALA A 20 1.97 8.41 25.00
N ALA A 21 3.12 7.96 25.49
CA ALA A 21 4.32 8.79 25.49
C ALA A 21 4.66 9.30 24.08
N PRO A 22 4.96 10.57 23.91
CA PRO A 22 5.37 11.13 22.62
C PRO A 22 6.68 10.45 22.20
N ARG A 23 6.63 9.71 21.08
CA ARG A 23 7.80 9.09 20.47
C ARG A 23 8.29 9.98 19.32
N PRO A 24 9.59 10.32 19.26
CA PRO A 24 10.14 10.99 18.10
C PRO A 24 9.86 10.16 16.84
N SER A 25 9.32 10.80 15.81
CA SER A 25 9.00 10.13 14.56
C SER A 25 9.13 11.10 13.39
N GLY A 26 9.74 10.67 12.30
CA GLY A 26 9.75 11.42 11.05
C GLY A 26 8.45 11.28 10.25
N VAL A 27 7.51 10.43 10.70
CA VAL A 27 6.23 10.18 10.00
C VAL A 27 5.05 10.62 10.84
N TRP A 28 4.95 10.12 12.10
CA TRP A 28 3.81 10.40 12.95
C TRP A 28 3.78 11.83 13.45
N ARG A 29 2.62 12.46 13.38
CA ARG A 29 2.38 13.87 13.76
C ARG A 29 3.22 14.88 12.96
N GLN A 30 3.74 14.47 11.81
CA GLN A 30 4.49 15.30 10.88
C GLN A 30 3.68 15.55 9.61
N ARG A 31 4.14 16.50 8.82
CA ARG A 31 3.71 16.65 7.44
C ARG A 31 4.79 16.07 6.54
N LEU A 32 4.47 14.95 5.91
CA LEU A 32 5.35 14.26 4.98
C LEU A 32 4.71 14.26 3.59
N THR A 33 5.47 14.66 2.59
CA THR A 33 5.06 14.62 1.18
C THR A 33 5.90 13.59 0.45
N ILE A 34 5.25 12.68 -0.25
CA ILE A 34 5.85 11.63 -1.08
C ILE A 34 5.41 11.91 -2.52
N ARG A 35 6.36 12.10 -3.43
CA ARG A 35 6.09 12.37 -4.83
C ARG A 35 6.38 11.14 -5.68
N ARG A 36 5.76 11.10 -6.83
CA ARG A 36 6.03 10.06 -7.81
C ARG A 36 7.51 10.03 -8.18
N GLY A 37 8.12 8.86 -8.04
CA GLY A 37 9.55 8.64 -8.28
C GLY A 37 10.41 8.74 -7.02
N ASP A 38 9.83 9.14 -5.87
CA ASP A 38 10.55 9.08 -4.61
C ASP A 38 10.66 7.65 -4.11
N ASP A 39 11.82 7.29 -3.58
CA ASP A 39 12.05 6.08 -2.79
C ASP A 39 12.08 6.44 -1.31
N LEU A 40 11.16 5.87 -0.53
CA LEU A 40 11.05 6.15 0.91
C LEU A 40 11.38 4.89 1.72
N LEU A 41 12.46 4.95 2.51
CA LEU A 41 12.77 3.92 3.49
C LEU A 41 12.26 4.32 4.88
N VAL A 42 11.33 3.53 5.43
CA VAL A 42 10.81 3.71 6.79
C VAL A 42 11.50 2.73 7.74
N GLN A 43 12.41 3.25 8.55
CA GLN A 43 13.12 2.49 9.58
C GLN A 43 12.52 2.78 10.96
N ALA A 44 12.16 1.72 11.68
CA ALA A 44 11.65 1.85 13.04
C ALA A 44 11.59 0.47 13.70
N GLU A 45 11.54 0.45 15.03
CA GLU A 45 11.38 -0.77 15.82
C GLU A 45 10.08 -1.54 15.50
N SER A 46 9.99 -2.79 15.93
CA SER A 46 8.75 -3.56 15.83
C SER A 46 7.64 -2.90 16.66
N GLY A 47 6.40 -2.98 16.20
CA GLY A 47 5.25 -2.41 16.90
C GLY A 47 5.07 -0.90 16.79
N THR A 48 5.91 -0.18 16.04
CA THR A 48 5.82 1.29 15.86
C THR A 48 4.86 1.74 14.77
N GLY A 49 4.17 0.81 14.09
CA GLY A 49 3.13 1.13 13.12
C GLY A 49 3.56 1.14 11.65
N LYS A 50 4.73 0.60 11.27
CA LYS A 50 5.17 0.53 9.86
C LYS A 50 4.13 -0.12 8.94
N SER A 51 3.64 -1.29 9.30
CA SER A 51 2.60 -2.00 8.53
C SER A 51 1.27 -1.26 8.54
N SER A 52 0.96 -0.54 9.63
CA SER A 52 -0.24 0.30 9.72
C SER A 52 -0.15 1.46 8.73
N LEU A 53 1.02 2.09 8.58
CA LEU A 53 1.23 3.17 7.60
C LEU A 53 0.89 2.70 6.18
N CYS A 54 1.43 1.56 5.76
CA CYS A 54 1.12 0.98 4.45
C CYS A 54 -0.38 0.68 4.30
N SER A 55 -1.01 0.11 5.35
CA SER A 55 -2.44 -0.19 5.35
C SER A 55 -3.31 1.07 5.25
N TYR A 56 -2.90 2.18 5.88
CA TYR A 56 -3.61 3.46 5.82
C TYR A 56 -3.50 4.08 4.43
N ILE A 57 -2.30 4.12 3.84
CA ILE A 57 -2.09 4.64 2.48
C ILE A 57 -2.86 3.81 1.46
N TYR A 58 -2.89 2.49 1.62
CA TYR A 58 -3.65 1.59 0.74
C TYR A 58 -5.17 1.65 0.95
N GLY A 59 -5.64 2.34 2.00
CA GLY A 59 -7.05 2.44 2.36
C GLY A 59 -7.65 1.14 2.90
N ALA A 60 -6.82 0.24 3.44
CA ALA A 60 -7.28 -1.00 4.08
C ALA A 60 -7.70 -0.79 5.54
N ARG A 61 -7.23 0.28 6.18
CA ARG A 61 -7.56 0.67 7.55
C ARG A 61 -7.81 2.17 7.63
N THR A 62 -8.67 2.58 8.56
CA THR A 62 -9.09 3.98 8.74
C THR A 62 -8.95 4.47 10.19
N ASP A 63 -8.41 3.64 11.08
CA ASP A 63 -8.24 3.90 12.50
C ASP A 63 -7.00 4.78 12.77
N TYR A 64 -7.01 5.98 12.21
CA TYR A 64 -5.98 7.00 12.38
C TYR A 64 -6.58 8.40 12.54
N ARG A 65 -5.82 9.28 13.18
CA ARG A 65 -6.03 10.73 13.23
C ARG A 65 -5.17 11.40 12.19
N GLY A 66 -5.48 12.66 11.86
CA GLY A 66 -4.83 13.38 10.79
C GLY A 66 -5.45 13.10 9.44
N ARG A 67 -4.74 13.36 8.34
CA ARG A 67 -5.25 13.22 6.98
C ARG A 67 -4.21 12.55 6.08
N ILE A 68 -4.70 11.84 5.09
CA ILE A 68 -3.91 11.35 3.96
C ILE A 68 -4.53 11.95 2.71
N LEU A 69 -3.73 12.67 1.94
CA LEU A 69 -4.19 13.33 0.73
C LEU A 69 -3.51 12.70 -0.49
N PHE A 70 -4.27 12.41 -1.53
CA PHE A 70 -3.77 12.02 -2.84
C PHE A 70 -4.07 13.14 -3.82
N ASP A 71 -3.02 13.76 -4.37
CA ASP A 71 -3.11 14.92 -5.26
C ASP A 71 -4.02 16.03 -4.68
N GLY A 72 -3.98 16.21 -3.35
CA GLY A 72 -4.76 17.21 -2.62
C GLY A 72 -6.11 16.73 -2.08
N ASP A 73 -6.65 15.60 -2.55
CA ASP A 73 -7.95 15.06 -2.11
C ASP A 73 -7.79 14.13 -0.90
N ASP A 74 -8.58 14.34 0.15
CA ASP A 74 -8.58 13.46 1.32
C ASP A 74 -9.13 12.08 0.96
N ILE A 75 -8.34 11.02 1.20
CA ILE A 75 -8.72 9.64 0.87
C ILE A 75 -9.98 9.15 1.61
N ARG A 76 -10.37 9.79 2.71
CA ARG A 76 -11.62 9.48 3.42
C ARG A 76 -12.86 9.82 2.62
N THR A 77 -12.75 10.70 1.62
CA THR A 77 -13.84 11.07 0.74
C THR A 77 -14.01 10.12 -0.45
N PHE A 78 -13.08 9.16 -0.62
CA PHE A 78 -13.08 8.28 -1.78
C PHE A 78 -14.12 7.19 -1.66
N GLY A 79 -15.01 7.14 -2.65
CA GLY A 79 -15.95 6.03 -2.81
C GLY A 79 -15.27 4.77 -3.39
N THR A 80 -16.02 3.67 -3.40
CA THR A 80 -15.54 2.36 -3.87
C THR A 80 -14.96 2.41 -5.28
N ALA A 81 -15.63 3.09 -6.21
CA ALA A 81 -15.16 3.18 -7.60
C ALA A 81 -13.76 3.80 -7.68
N ARG A 82 -13.51 4.92 -6.97
CA ARG A 82 -12.21 5.57 -6.95
C ARG A 82 -11.12 4.68 -6.33
N TRP A 83 -11.44 3.96 -5.26
CA TRP A 83 -10.51 2.98 -4.68
C TRP A 83 -10.18 1.84 -5.63
N CYS A 84 -11.15 1.34 -6.40
CA CYS A 84 -10.91 0.33 -7.41
C CYS A 84 -9.93 0.83 -8.48
N ASP A 85 -10.16 2.02 -9.03
CA ASP A 85 -9.29 2.62 -10.05
C ASP A 85 -7.86 2.85 -9.53
N LEU A 86 -7.73 3.36 -8.30
CA LEU A 86 -6.43 3.56 -7.66
C LEU A 86 -5.65 2.26 -7.51
N ARG A 87 -6.30 1.21 -7.01
CA ARG A 87 -5.67 -0.11 -6.82
C ARG A 87 -5.41 -0.85 -8.12
N CYS A 88 -6.15 -0.55 -9.18
CA CYS A 88 -5.86 -1.06 -10.51
C CYS A 88 -4.66 -0.38 -11.15
N CYS A 89 -4.54 0.96 -11.02
CA CYS A 89 -3.67 1.76 -11.89
C CYS A 89 -2.53 2.49 -11.18
N SER A 90 -2.62 2.72 -9.86
CA SER A 90 -1.71 3.63 -9.16
C SER A 90 -1.08 3.05 -7.90
N LEU A 91 -1.76 2.12 -7.21
CA LEU A 91 -1.31 1.60 -5.93
C LEU A 91 -1.11 0.10 -6.00
N ALA A 92 0.05 -0.37 -5.55
CA ALA A 92 0.29 -1.76 -5.26
C ALA A 92 0.82 -1.89 -3.81
N TRP A 93 0.40 -2.92 -3.12
CA TRP A 93 0.89 -3.24 -1.78
C TRP A 93 1.32 -4.68 -1.73
N LEU A 94 2.57 -4.90 -1.34
CA LEU A 94 3.09 -6.22 -1.03
C LEU A 94 3.16 -6.37 0.50
N PRO A 95 2.21 -7.08 1.12
CA PRO A 95 2.21 -7.32 2.56
C PRO A 95 3.31 -8.31 2.94
N GLN A 96 3.74 -8.29 4.20
CA GLN A 96 4.71 -9.24 4.75
C GLN A 96 4.19 -10.68 4.71
N GLU A 97 2.90 -10.88 4.97
CA GLU A 97 2.22 -12.15 4.80
C GLU A 97 1.64 -12.20 3.38
N MET A 98 2.22 -13.02 2.53
CA MET A 98 1.68 -13.25 1.19
C MET A 98 0.39 -14.06 1.31
N ARG A 99 -0.71 -13.48 0.83
CA ARG A 99 -2.02 -14.14 0.77
C ARG A 99 -2.24 -14.62 -0.66
N LEU A 100 -1.82 -15.83 -0.90
CA LEU A 100 -2.08 -16.53 -2.15
C LEU A 100 -3.25 -17.50 -1.94
N PHE A 101 -3.97 -17.80 -3.01
CA PHE A 101 -4.95 -18.88 -3.03
C PHE A 101 -4.18 -20.17 -3.19
N ALA A 102 -4.09 -20.96 -2.12
CA ALA A 102 -3.27 -22.16 -2.06
C ALA A 102 -3.77 -23.28 -3.01
N GLU A 103 -5.05 -23.21 -3.38
CA GLU A 103 -5.69 -24.14 -4.32
C GLU A 103 -5.40 -23.82 -5.79
N LEU A 104 -4.79 -22.66 -6.06
CA LEU A 104 -4.48 -22.19 -7.40
C LEU A 104 -2.96 -22.26 -7.65
N SER A 105 -2.61 -22.56 -8.90
CA SER A 105 -1.22 -22.46 -9.36
C SER A 105 -0.68 -21.03 -9.27
N VAL A 106 0.63 -20.87 -9.37
CA VAL A 106 1.29 -19.56 -9.42
C VAL A 106 0.73 -18.71 -10.57
N MET A 107 0.60 -19.31 -11.75
CA MET A 107 0.03 -18.65 -12.94
C MET A 107 -1.41 -18.17 -12.69
N GLU A 108 -2.26 -18.99 -12.10
CA GLU A 108 -3.64 -18.62 -11.80
C GLU A 108 -3.75 -17.48 -10.79
N ASN A 109 -2.91 -17.50 -9.75
CA ASN A 109 -2.83 -16.40 -8.78
C ASN A 109 -2.45 -15.06 -9.46
N ILE A 110 -1.49 -15.09 -10.40
CA ILE A 110 -1.09 -13.91 -11.17
C ILE A 110 -2.24 -13.45 -12.08
N LEU A 111 -2.90 -14.38 -12.76
CA LEU A 111 -3.98 -14.07 -13.69
C LEU A 111 -5.19 -13.42 -13.01
N ILE A 112 -5.47 -13.71 -11.73
CA ILE A 112 -6.52 -13.00 -10.96
C ILE A 112 -6.28 -11.49 -11.01
N LYS A 113 -5.05 -11.06 -10.77
CA LYS A 113 -4.71 -9.62 -10.79
C LYS A 113 -4.61 -9.08 -12.21
N ASN A 114 -4.00 -9.84 -13.13
CA ASN A 114 -3.81 -9.40 -14.50
C ASN A 114 -5.14 -9.18 -15.23
N ARG A 115 -6.16 -10.01 -15.00
CA ARG A 115 -7.51 -9.86 -15.59
C ARG A 115 -8.20 -8.53 -15.23
N LEU A 116 -7.79 -7.88 -14.16
CA LEU A 116 -8.33 -6.58 -13.77
C LEU A 116 -7.75 -5.42 -14.59
N THR A 117 -6.59 -5.61 -15.18
CA THR A 117 -5.82 -4.53 -15.84
C THR A 117 -5.42 -4.88 -17.27
N ASP A 118 -5.41 -6.16 -17.61
CA ASP A 118 -4.96 -6.74 -18.89
C ASP A 118 -3.62 -6.16 -19.37
N ARG A 119 -2.68 -6.00 -18.42
CA ARG A 119 -1.40 -5.32 -18.67
C ARG A 119 -0.35 -6.21 -19.31
N LEU A 120 -0.39 -7.51 -19.01
CA LEU A 120 0.62 -8.47 -19.45
C LEU A 120 -0.05 -9.58 -20.26
N THR A 121 0.61 -9.95 -21.33
CA THR A 121 0.28 -11.17 -22.09
C THR A 121 0.73 -12.41 -21.31
N ALA A 122 0.16 -13.57 -21.63
CA ALA A 122 0.60 -14.83 -21.04
C ALA A 122 2.10 -15.09 -21.26
N THR A 123 2.61 -14.73 -22.43
CA THR A 123 4.04 -14.88 -22.77
C THR A 123 4.94 -14.02 -21.87
N GLU A 124 4.54 -12.77 -21.61
CA GLU A 124 5.29 -11.89 -20.71
C GLU A 124 5.27 -12.40 -19.27
N ILE A 125 4.14 -12.94 -18.82
CA ILE A 125 4.04 -13.55 -17.47
C ILE A 125 4.97 -14.76 -17.38
N HIS A 126 4.98 -15.66 -18.36
CA HIS A 126 5.90 -16.80 -18.39
C HIS A 126 7.36 -16.34 -18.36
N ALA A 127 7.74 -15.38 -19.18
CA ALA A 127 9.10 -14.84 -19.17
C ALA A 127 9.52 -14.24 -17.81
N MET A 128 8.56 -13.66 -17.06
CA MET A 128 8.83 -13.21 -15.69
C MET A 128 9.03 -14.37 -14.72
N LEU A 129 8.23 -15.43 -14.82
CA LEU A 129 8.35 -16.62 -13.98
C LEU A 129 9.66 -17.37 -14.24
N GLU A 130 10.06 -17.53 -15.50
CA GLU A 130 11.36 -18.09 -15.90
C GLU A 130 12.52 -17.32 -15.26
N ARG A 131 12.50 -15.98 -15.31
CA ARG A 131 13.52 -15.14 -14.68
C ARG A 131 13.59 -15.28 -13.16
N LEU A 132 12.51 -15.72 -12.54
CA LEU A 132 12.43 -15.98 -11.10
C LEU A 132 12.67 -17.45 -10.76
N GLU A 133 12.89 -18.31 -11.76
CA GLU A 133 13.11 -19.76 -11.63
C GLU A 133 11.94 -20.47 -10.93
N ILE A 134 10.70 -20.06 -11.24
CA ILE A 134 9.46 -20.59 -10.65
C ILE A 134 8.38 -20.92 -11.70
N ASP A 135 8.75 -21.06 -12.95
CA ASP A 135 7.84 -21.33 -14.06
C ASP A 135 7.27 -22.77 -14.06
N ASP A 136 7.87 -23.67 -13.29
CA ASP A 136 7.49 -25.07 -13.11
C ASP A 136 6.60 -25.32 -11.88
N LYS A 137 6.17 -24.30 -11.18
CA LYS A 137 5.47 -24.38 -9.87
C LYS A 137 3.97 -24.12 -9.93
#